data_924ecc57b4611739e45de4468bd55ed1
#
_entry.id   924ecc57b4611739e45de4468bd55ed1
#
_cell.length_a   1.000
_cell.length_b   1.000
_cell.length_c   1.000
_cell.angle_alpha   90.00
_cell.angle_beta   90.00
_cell.angle_gamma   90.00
#
_symmetry.space_group_name_H-M   'P 1'
#
loop_
_entity.id
_entity.type
_entity.pdbx_description
1 polymer ?
#
loop_
_entity_poly.entity_id
_entity_poly.type
_entity_poly.pdbx_seq_one_letter_code
_entity_poly.pdbx_strand_id
1 'polypeptide(L)'
;DPVTAMQRTKALGLLHKSVRENASMCRQGIPDYLVTMRAPGDAEDRVIHSAQDYPVDKWQKIASPVWMDINPNDTLQFRSAREHDDERHICPLQLEVIRRGIELWTNPGDVVLSPFAGIGSEGYVAIECGRRFVGVELKRTYYEQAVRNLAIAAKGTIPLFDAT
;
A
#
# COMPACT_ATOMS: atom_id res chain seq x y z
N ASP A 1 4.60 -6.49 13.58
CA ASP A 1 4.58 -6.39 15.05
C ASP A 1 3.16 -6.02 15.51
N PRO A 2 2.47 -6.88 16.31
CA PRO A 2 1.11 -6.64 16.81
C PRO A 2 0.96 -5.30 17.52
N VAL A 3 1.99 -4.86 18.23
CA VAL A 3 1.98 -3.58 18.97
C VAL A 3 1.90 -2.40 17.99
N THR A 4 2.61 -2.48 16.87
CA THR A 4 2.62 -1.42 15.87
C THR A 4 1.29 -1.38 15.09
N ALA A 5 0.69 -2.53 14.79
CA ALA A 5 -0.63 -2.62 14.16
C ALA A 5 -1.73 -2.00 15.05
N MET A 6 -1.67 -2.19 16.36
CA MET A 6 -2.65 -1.62 17.30
C MET A 6 -2.50 -0.11 17.53
N GLN A 7 -1.34 0.48 17.27
CA GLN A 7 -1.15 1.93 17.40
C GLN A 7 -1.94 2.73 16.36
N ARG A 8 -2.39 2.11 15.27
CA ARG A 8 -3.19 2.77 14.23
C ARG A 8 -4.60 3.14 14.70
N THR A 9 -5.16 2.38 15.59
CA THR A 9 -6.48 2.63 16.17
C THR A 9 -6.37 3.41 17.48
N LYS A 10 -5.72 4.58 17.43
CA LYS A 10 -5.44 5.42 18.60
C LYS A 10 -6.68 5.71 19.48
N ALA A 11 -7.87 5.77 18.89
CA ALA A 11 -9.11 6.02 19.61
C ALA A 11 -9.76 4.76 20.21
N LEU A 12 -9.41 3.56 19.69
CA LEU A 12 -10.07 2.31 20.04
C LEU A 12 -9.08 1.20 20.42
N GLY A 13 -7.77 1.45 20.22
CA GLY A 13 -6.73 0.44 20.40
C GLY A 13 -6.37 0.21 21.86
N LEU A 14 -5.82 -0.95 22.13
CA LEU A 14 -5.27 -1.36 23.40
C LEU A 14 -3.87 -0.77 23.60
N LEU A 15 -3.78 0.54 23.84
CA LEU A 15 -2.50 1.21 24.08
C LEU A 15 -1.95 0.87 25.45
N HIS A 16 -0.67 0.56 25.56
CA HIS A 16 -0.01 0.24 26.83
C HIS A 16 -0.24 1.32 27.91
N LYS A 17 -0.15 2.60 27.53
CA LYS A 17 -0.45 3.70 28.44
C LYS A 17 -1.89 3.64 28.96
N SER A 18 -2.86 3.47 28.06
CA SER A 18 -4.28 3.42 28.41
C SER A 18 -4.63 2.21 29.27
N VAL A 19 -4.00 1.05 29.00
CA VAL A 19 -4.15 -0.15 29.85
C VAL A 19 -3.70 0.10 31.29
N ARG A 20 -2.62 0.85 31.46
CA ARG A 20 -2.10 1.19 32.79
C ARG A 20 -2.92 2.23 33.53
N GLU A 21 -3.55 3.17 32.80
CA GLU A 21 -4.35 4.24 33.38
C GLU A 21 -5.81 3.79 33.66
N ASN A 22 -6.43 3.16 32.66
CA ASN A 22 -7.79 2.63 32.75
C ASN A 22 -8.07 1.59 31.69
N ALA A 23 -7.82 0.32 32.01
CA ALA A 23 -7.99 -0.78 31.07
C ALA A 23 -9.47 -1.00 30.64
N SER A 24 -10.45 -0.57 31.43
CA SER A 24 -11.87 -0.73 31.10
C SER A 24 -12.31 0.08 29.87
N MET A 25 -11.55 1.10 29.51
CA MET A 25 -11.78 1.95 28.33
C MET A 25 -11.03 1.45 27.08
N CYS A 26 -10.20 0.42 27.24
CA CYS A 26 -9.40 -0.11 26.14
C CYS A 26 -10.18 -1.15 25.34
N ARG A 27 -9.96 -1.17 24.02
CA ARG A 27 -10.51 -2.16 23.10
C ARG A 27 -9.41 -2.71 22.23
N GLN A 28 -9.56 -3.94 21.79
CA GLN A 28 -8.70 -4.51 20.77
C GLN A 28 -8.82 -3.72 19.46
N GLY A 29 -7.74 -3.67 18.71
CA GLY A 29 -7.74 -3.05 17.37
C GLY A 29 -8.70 -3.79 16.43
N ILE A 30 -9.27 -3.03 15.49
CA ILE A 30 -10.11 -3.60 14.42
C ILE A 30 -9.18 -3.92 13.25
N PRO A 31 -9.22 -5.15 12.70
CA PRO A 31 -8.41 -5.51 11.55
C PRO A 31 -8.90 -4.80 10.29
N ASP A 32 -7.98 -4.46 9.40
CA ASP A 32 -8.30 -4.11 8.02
C ASP A 32 -8.43 -5.40 7.20
N TYR A 33 -9.28 -5.39 6.18
CA TYR A 33 -9.51 -6.54 5.30
C TYR A 33 -9.09 -6.21 3.87
N LEU A 34 -8.31 -7.09 3.27
CA LEU A 34 -8.07 -7.10 1.84
C LEU A 34 -9.13 -8.00 1.17
N VAL A 35 -10.03 -7.39 0.44
CA VAL A 35 -11.08 -8.10 -0.29
C VAL A 35 -10.67 -8.25 -1.75
N THR A 36 -10.51 -9.49 -2.21
CA THR A 36 -10.20 -9.79 -3.60
C THR A 36 -11.46 -10.20 -4.35
N MET A 37 -11.64 -9.63 -5.53
CA MET A 37 -12.75 -9.94 -6.42
C MET A 37 -12.21 -10.25 -7.82
N ARG A 38 -12.80 -11.24 -8.49
CA ARG A 38 -12.46 -11.59 -9.87
C ARG A 38 -13.51 -11.05 -10.81
N ALA A 39 -13.08 -10.33 -11.84
CA ALA A 39 -13.96 -9.96 -12.94
C ALA A 39 -14.40 -11.21 -13.74
N PRO A 40 -15.59 -11.21 -14.34
CA PRO A 40 -16.03 -12.29 -15.23
C PRO A 40 -15.09 -12.44 -16.43
N GLY A 41 -14.95 -13.68 -16.91
CA GLY A 41 -14.09 -14.03 -18.04
C GLY A 41 -12.77 -14.63 -17.62
N ASP A 42 -11.95 -14.98 -18.61
CA ASP A 42 -10.60 -15.50 -18.44
C ASP A 42 -9.59 -14.40 -18.76
N ALA A 43 -8.52 -14.36 -17.99
CA ALA A 43 -7.39 -13.47 -18.29
C ALA A 43 -6.68 -13.97 -19.55
N GLU A 44 -6.31 -13.05 -20.44
CA GLU A 44 -5.51 -13.37 -21.65
C GLU A 44 -4.18 -13.99 -21.24
N ASP A 45 -3.52 -13.36 -20.26
CA ASP A 45 -2.28 -13.85 -19.68
C ASP A 45 -2.48 -14.29 -18.23
N ARG A 46 -1.99 -15.50 -17.91
CA ARG A 46 -2.00 -16.01 -16.55
C ARG A 46 -0.87 -15.37 -15.75
N VAL A 47 -1.16 -15.02 -14.50
CA VAL A 47 -0.11 -14.62 -13.56
C VAL A 47 0.60 -15.89 -13.07
N ILE A 48 1.89 -16.01 -13.35
CA ILE A 48 2.71 -17.19 -13.02
C ILE A 48 3.98 -16.70 -12.33
N HIS A 49 4.27 -17.25 -11.17
CA HIS A 49 5.50 -16.95 -10.43
C HIS A 49 6.48 -18.10 -10.52
N SER A 50 7.74 -17.80 -10.81
CA SER A 50 8.81 -18.79 -10.71
C SER A 50 9.18 -19.05 -9.23
N ALA A 51 9.81 -20.18 -8.96
CA ALA A 51 10.31 -20.49 -7.63
C ALA A 51 11.42 -19.50 -7.17
N GLN A 52 12.10 -18.87 -8.11
CA GLN A 52 13.11 -17.84 -7.85
C GLN A 52 12.46 -16.50 -7.45
N ASP A 53 11.40 -16.07 -8.14
CA ASP A 53 10.70 -14.82 -7.89
C ASP A 53 9.84 -14.92 -6.63
N TYR A 54 9.34 -16.14 -6.34
CA TYR A 54 8.43 -16.41 -5.24
C TYR A 54 8.89 -17.62 -4.41
N PRO A 55 10.02 -17.51 -3.69
CA PRO A 55 10.51 -18.60 -2.84
C PRO A 55 9.55 -18.90 -1.69
N VAL A 56 9.70 -20.08 -1.09
CA VAL A 56 8.77 -20.62 -0.08
C VAL A 56 8.60 -19.69 1.12
N ASP A 57 9.66 -19.07 1.59
CA ASP A 57 9.64 -18.16 2.73
C ASP A 57 8.85 -16.86 2.42
N LYS A 58 8.98 -16.33 1.22
CA LYS A 58 8.16 -15.20 0.73
C LYS A 58 6.69 -15.61 0.63
N TRP A 59 6.43 -16.78 0.03
CA TRP A 59 5.08 -17.32 -0.08
C TRP A 59 4.43 -17.52 1.29
N GLN A 60 5.12 -18.11 2.27
CA GLN A 60 4.58 -18.33 3.61
C GLN A 60 4.13 -17.04 4.30
N LYS A 61 4.87 -15.95 4.15
CA LYS A 61 4.48 -14.64 4.71
C LYS A 61 3.19 -14.12 4.11
N ILE A 62 3.05 -14.24 2.79
CA ILE A 62 1.93 -13.64 2.05
C ILE A 62 0.69 -14.54 2.09
N ALA A 63 0.87 -15.86 2.12
CA ALA A 63 -0.22 -16.82 2.24
C ALA A 63 -0.89 -16.84 3.63
N SER A 64 -0.27 -16.23 4.63
CA SER A 64 -0.90 -16.07 5.94
C SER A 64 -2.20 -15.27 5.82
N PRO A 65 -3.31 -15.72 6.44
CA PRO A 65 -4.57 -14.98 6.44
C PRO A 65 -4.49 -13.69 7.26
N VAL A 66 -3.44 -13.52 8.05
CA VAL A 66 -3.18 -12.33 8.86
C VAL A 66 -1.75 -11.87 8.65
N TRP A 67 -1.59 -10.65 8.17
CA TRP A 67 -0.27 -10.03 7.98
C TRP A 67 0.10 -9.19 9.19
N MET A 68 0.88 -9.77 10.09
CA MET A 68 1.31 -9.12 11.34
C MET A 68 2.60 -8.30 11.18
N ASP A 69 3.25 -8.39 10.02
CA ASP A 69 4.55 -7.77 9.72
C ASP A 69 4.44 -6.44 8.94
N ILE A 70 3.23 -5.96 8.69
CA ILE A 70 3.02 -4.68 8.00
C ILE A 70 3.46 -3.52 8.90
N ASN A 71 4.41 -2.72 8.41
CA ASN A 71 4.80 -1.49 9.07
C ASN A 71 3.76 -0.38 8.80
N PRO A 72 3.03 0.12 9.81
CA PRO A 72 2.00 1.14 9.62
C PRO A 72 2.55 2.51 9.19
N ASN A 73 3.85 2.75 9.34
CA ASN A 73 4.49 4.00 8.96
C ASN A 73 5.09 3.97 7.56
N ASP A 74 5.09 2.80 6.90
CA ASP A 74 5.57 2.64 5.53
C ASP A 74 4.52 3.15 4.54
N THR A 75 4.43 4.47 4.43
CA THR A 75 3.47 5.19 3.58
C THR A 75 4.14 6.36 2.88
N LEU A 76 3.59 6.80 1.76
CA LEU A 76 4.06 8.01 1.10
C LEU A 76 3.82 9.25 1.98
N GLN A 77 4.69 10.26 1.83
CA GLN A 77 4.53 11.54 2.50
C GLN A 77 3.32 12.30 1.93
N PHE A 78 2.37 12.63 2.80
CA PHE A 78 1.09 13.24 2.43
C PHE A 78 0.92 14.68 2.93
N ARG A 79 1.79 15.16 3.83
CA ARG A 79 1.62 16.49 4.46
C ARG A 79 1.61 17.62 3.45
N SER A 80 2.41 17.53 2.39
CA SER A 80 2.48 18.52 1.32
C SER A 80 1.24 18.58 0.42
N ALA A 81 0.33 17.60 0.53
CA ALA A 81 -0.93 17.57 -0.22
C ALA A 81 -2.10 18.16 0.56
N ARG A 82 -1.92 18.49 1.83
CA ARG A 82 -2.95 19.12 2.66
C ARG A 82 -3.11 20.60 2.33
N GLU A 83 -4.34 21.04 2.18
CA GLU A 83 -4.68 22.45 2.03
C GLU A 83 -4.89 23.14 3.39
N HIS A 84 -5.40 22.37 4.37
CA HIS A 84 -5.64 22.85 5.73
C HIS A 84 -5.22 21.78 6.75
N ASP A 85 -4.83 22.21 7.95
CA ASP A 85 -4.41 21.32 9.04
C ASP A 85 -5.53 20.35 9.52
N ASP A 86 -6.78 20.69 9.28
CA ASP A 86 -7.95 19.88 9.61
C ASP A 86 -8.26 18.77 8.58
N GLU A 87 -7.54 18.68 7.46
CA GLU A 87 -7.70 17.58 6.51
C GLU A 87 -7.16 16.26 7.07
N ARG A 88 -8.02 15.57 7.84
CA ARG A 88 -7.71 14.27 8.46
C ARG A 88 -7.93 13.08 7.54
N HIS A 89 -8.41 13.30 6.31
CA HIS A 89 -8.84 12.24 5.40
C HIS A 89 -7.71 11.57 4.62
N ILE A 90 -6.52 12.15 4.59
CA ILE A 90 -5.38 11.52 3.92
C ILE A 90 -4.82 10.42 4.83
N CYS A 91 -5.16 9.21 4.53
CA CYS A 91 -4.63 8.00 5.17
C CYS A 91 -4.04 7.12 4.07
N PRO A 92 -2.79 7.37 3.63
CA PRO A 92 -2.18 6.54 2.59
C PRO A 92 -2.11 5.09 3.05
N LEU A 93 -2.39 4.16 2.12
CA LEU A 93 -2.21 2.74 2.38
C LEU A 93 -0.71 2.42 2.47
N GLN A 94 -0.36 1.41 3.27
CA GLN A 94 1.02 0.96 3.40
C GLN A 94 1.53 0.39 2.09
N LEU A 95 2.74 0.78 1.73
CA LEU A 95 3.37 0.38 0.47
C LEU A 95 3.54 -1.13 0.39
N GLU A 96 3.86 -1.79 1.50
CA GLU A 96 4.00 -3.25 1.53
C GLU A 96 2.68 -3.99 1.27
N VAL A 97 1.54 -3.49 1.76
CA VAL A 97 0.21 -4.07 1.44
C VAL A 97 -0.06 -4.00 -0.06
N ILE A 98 0.21 -2.84 -0.65
CA ILE A 98 0.05 -2.61 -2.09
C ILE A 98 1.00 -3.52 -2.88
N ARG A 99 2.26 -3.60 -2.46
CA ARG A 99 3.28 -4.44 -3.11
C ARG A 99 2.86 -5.89 -3.17
N ARG A 100 2.41 -6.46 -2.05
CA ARG A 100 1.91 -7.84 -2.00
C ARG A 100 0.75 -8.07 -2.97
N GLY A 101 -0.20 -7.15 -3.04
CA GLY A 101 -1.31 -7.25 -3.98
C GLY A 101 -0.85 -7.19 -5.44
N ILE A 102 0.00 -6.24 -5.79
CA ILE A 102 0.53 -6.09 -7.15
C ILE A 102 1.35 -7.32 -7.57
N GLU A 103 2.26 -7.78 -6.73
CA GLU A 103 3.08 -8.94 -7.03
C GLU A 103 2.25 -10.22 -7.18
N LEU A 104 1.25 -10.43 -6.30
CA LEU A 104 0.42 -11.64 -6.33
C LEU A 104 -0.44 -11.76 -7.60
N TRP A 105 -0.98 -10.66 -8.08
CA TRP A 105 -2.08 -10.69 -9.05
C TRP A 105 -1.77 -10.01 -10.37
N THR A 106 -0.52 -9.62 -10.62
CA THR A 106 -0.11 -9.02 -11.89
C THR A 106 1.24 -9.54 -12.38
N ASN A 107 1.43 -9.52 -13.71
CA ASN A 107 2.72 -9.74 -14.34
C ASN A 107 3.48 -8.40 -14.51
N PRO A 108 4.83 -8.42 -14.65
CA PRO A 108 5.57 -7.25 -15.11
C PRO A 108 5.00 -6.71 -16.44
N GLY A 109 4.85 -5.39 -16.55
CA GLY A 109 4.25 -4.73 -17.70
C GLY A 109 2.72 -4.62 -17.69
N ASP A 110 2.01 -5.30 -16.77
CA ASP A 110 0.57 -5.15 -16.62
C ASP A 110 0.17 -3.74 -16.19
N VAL A 111 -1.11 -3.41 -16.38
CA VAL A 111 -1.67 -2.13 -15.97
C VAL A 111 -2.39 -2.27 -14.63
N VAL A 112 -1.95 -1.49 -13.65
CA VAL A 112 -2.65 -1.29 -12.39
C VAL A 112 -3.54 -0.07 -12.51
N LEU A 113 -4.84 -0.22 -12.26
CA LEU A 113 -5.83 0.86 -12.27
C LEU A 113 -6.25 1.18 -10.84
N SER A 114 -6.16 2.46 -10.44
CA SER A 114 -6.77 2.95 -9.21
C SER A 114 -7.80 4.03 -9.54
N PRO A 115 -9.10 3.79 -9.28
CA PRO A 115 -10.14 4.79 -9.48
C PRO A 115 -10.16 5.87 -8.38
N PHE A 116 -9.37 5.70 -7.32
CA PHE A 116 -9.23 6.61 -6.18
C PHE A 116 -7.74 6.76 -5.84
N ALA A 117 -6.97 7.31 -6.78
CA ALA A 117 -5.50 7.30 -6.72
C ALA A 117 -4.90 8.07 -5.53
N GLY A 118 -5.63 9.03 -4.95
CA GLY A 118 -5.15 9.85 -3.85
C GLY A 118 -3.81 10.51 -4.19
N ILE A 119 -2.82 10.28 -3.34
CA ILE A 119 -1.44 10.75 -3.57
C ILE A 119 -0.58 9.76 -4.37
N GLY A 120 -1.20 8.75 -4.97
CA GLY A 120 -0.57 7.83 -5.92
C GLY A 120 0.20 6.67 -5.31
N SER A 121 -0.18 6.17 -4.13
CA SER A 121 0.53 5.07 -3.46
C SER A 121 0.55 3.79 -4.30
N GLU A 122 -0.59 3.41 -4.91
CA GLU A 122 -0.69 2.25 -5.79
C GLU A 122 0.18 2.42 -7.04
N GLY A 123 0.16 3.62 -7.61
CA GLY A 123 0.97 3.94 -8.78
C GLY A 123 2.46 3.93 -8.50
N TYR A 124 2.86 4.46 -7.35
CA TYR A 124 4.25 4.43 -6.89
C TYR A 124 4.78 3.00 -6.85
N VAL A 125 4.08 2.12 -6.14
CA VAL A 125 4.48 0.71 -6.01
C VAL A 125 4.37 -0.04 -7.35
N ALA A 126 3.34 0.26 -8.17
CA ALA A 126 3.21 -0.35 -9.49
C ALA A 126 4.44 -0.09 -10.36
N ILE A 127 4.91 1.17 -10.40
CA ILE A 127 6.11 1.56 -11.16
C ILE A 127 7.36 0.88 -10.58
N GLU A 128 7.54 0.87 -9.25
CA GLU A 128 8.67 0.17 -8.61
C GLU A 128 8.70 -1.33 -8.95
N CYS A 129 7.52 -1.94 -9.07
CA CYS A 129 7.39 -3.35 -9.44
C CYS A 129 7.43 -3.58 -10.98
N GLY A 130 7.71 -2.58 -11.81
CA GLY A 130 7.76 -2.71 -13.27
C GLY A 130 6.39 -2.86 -13.94
N ARG A 131 5.34 -2.36 -13.31
CA ARG A 131 3.98 -2.31 -13.88
C ARG A 131 3.69 -0.90 -14.40
N ARG A 132 2.69 -0.79 -15.29
CA ARG A 132 2.14 0.50 -15.74
C ARG A 132 1.03 0.91 -14.76
N PHE A 133 0.74 2.20 -14.70
CA PHE A 133 -0.28 2.72 -13.80
C PHE A 133 -1.23 3.68 -14.51
N VAL A 134 -2.51 3.53 -14.21
CA VAL A 134 -3.56 4.50 -14.55
C VAL A 134 -4.30 4.85 -13.26
N GLY A 135 -4.37 6.13 -12.94
CA GLY A 135 -5.04 6.61 -11.73
C GLY A 135 -6.06 7.70 -12.02
N VAL A 136 -7.14 7.72 -11.25
CA VAL A 136 -8.13 8.79 -11.26
C VAL A 136 -8.14 9.45 -9.89
N GLU A 137 -8.04 10.77 -9.86
CA GLU A 137 -8.10 11.56 -8.62
C GLU A 137 -8.81 12.89 -8.91
N LEU A 138 -9.83 13.22 -8.12
CA LEU A 138 -10.64 14.42 -8.30
C LEU A 138 -10.02 15.64 -7.61
N LYS A 139 -9.34 15.43 -6.49
CA LYS A 139 -8.74 16.55 -5.75
C LYS A 139 -7.41 16.94 -6.35
N ARG A 140 -7.35 18.18 -6.85
CA ARG A 140 -6.19 18.70 -7.57
C ARG A 140 -4.89 18.60 -6.77
N THR A 141 -4.90 18.94 -5.49
CA THR A 141 -3.68 18.89 -4.64
C THR A 141 -3.16 17.47 -4.45
N TYR A 142 -4.07 16.48 -4.37
CA TYR A 142 -3.70 15.06 -4.30
C TYR A 142 -3.14 14.58 -5.63
N TYR A 143 -3.79 14.94 -6.74
CA TYR A 143 -3.29 14.65 -8.09
C TYR A 143 -1.88 15.20 -8.31
N GLU A 144 -1.64 16.47 -7.97
CA GLU A 144 -0.32 17.08 -8.12
C GLU A 144 0.74 16.39 -7.24
N GLN A 145 0.37 15.94 -6.05
CA GLN A 145 1.25 15.14 -5.21
C GLN A 145 1.49 13.75 -5.81
N ALA A 146 0.46 13.12 -6.36
CA ALA A 146 0.58 11.83 -7.04
C ALA A 146 1.58 11.93 -8.20
N VAL A 147 1.47 12.93 -9.06
CA VAL A 147 2.41 13.16 -10.16
C VAL A 147 3.86 13.27 -9.67
N ARG A 148 4.10 13.99 -8.57
CA ARG A 148 5.44 14.07 -7.96
C ARG A 148 5.95 12.71 -7.46
N ASN A 149 5.08 11.97 -6.77
CA ASN A 149 5.42 10.65 -6.24
C ASN A 149 5.73 9.65 -7.36
N LEU A 150 4.91 9.61 -8.41
CA LEU A 150 5.13 8.75 -9.57
C LEU A 150 6.43 9.09 -10.32
N ALA A 151 6.76 10.37 -10.43
CA ALA A 151 8.02 10.81 -11.03
C ALA A 151 9.24 10.35 -10.21
N ILE A 152 9.13 10.29 -8.88
CA ILE A 152 10.18 9.74 -8.00
C ILE A 152 10.34 8.24 -8.22
N ALA A 153 9.24 7.48 -8.24
CA ALA A 153 9.28 6.05 -8.51
C ALA A 153 9.92 5.74 -9.87
N ALA A 154 9.53 6.48 -10.90
CA ALA A 154 10.07 6.29 -12.25
C ALA A 154 11.59 6.55 -12.33
N LYS A 155 12.11 7.52 -11.58
CA LYS A 155 13.56 7.79 -11.52
C LYS A 155 14.33 6.68 -10.79
N GLY A 156 13.74 6.10 -9.75
CA GLY A 156 14.36 5.00 -9.00
C GLY A 156 14.45 3.70 -9.77
N THR A 157 13.65 3.52 -10.81
CA THR A 157 13.64 2.32 -11.67
C THR A 157 14.57 2.44 -12.89
N ILE A 158 15.13 3.62 -13.16
CA ILE A 158 16.12 3.79 -14.23
C ILE A 158 17.48 3.27 -13.73
N PRO A 159 18.10 2.25 -14.37
CA PRO A 159 19.42 1.79 -14.00
C PRO A 159 20.44 2.94 -14.08
N LEU A 160 21.31 3.04 -13.09
CA LEU A 160 22.32 4.11 -12.98
C LEU A 160 23.27 4.22 -14.19
N PHE A 161 23.26 3.21 -15.06
CA PHE A 161 24.20 3.05 -16.18
C PHE A 161 23.61 3.33 -17.57
N ASP A 162 22.33 3.65 -17.68
CA ASP A 162 21.68 4.01 -18.95
C ASP A 162 21.55 5.52 -19.20
N ALA A 163 22.29 6.34 -18.45
CA ALA A 163 22.38 7.79 -18.65
C ALA A 163 23.57 8.12 -19.58
N THR A 164 23.50 7.68 -20.85
CA THR A 164 24.41 8.16 -21.92
C THR A 164 23.59 8.75 -23.05
#